data_7073fcbba05522133125ed1e764fb495
#
_entry.id   7073fcbba05522133125ed1e764fb495
#
_cell.length_a   1.000
_cell.length_b   1.000
_cell.length_c   1.000
_cell.angle_alpha   90.00
_cell.angle_beta   90.00
_cell.angle_gamma   90.00
#
_symmetry.space_group_name_H-M   'P 1'
#
loop_
_entity.id
_entity.type
_entity.pdbx_description
1 polymer ?
#
loop_
_entity_poly.entity_id
_entity_poly.type
_entity_poly.pdbx_seq_one_letter_code
_entity_poly.pdbx_strand_id
1 'polypeptide(L)' 'MTPKTLQHVGEALYGPRWASDLARDLGVALRTVQRWHSGDRGIPPTLSDDLRALLQARQIEISDLIKDL' A
#
# COMPACT_ATOMS: atom_id res chain seq x y z
N MET A 1 3.45 -1.70 12.42
CA MET A 1 3.38 -2.43 11.13
C MET A 1 4.72 -3.06 10.82
N THR A 2 4.72 -4.27 10.31
CA THR A 2 5.93 -4.97 9.90
C THR A 2 6.16 -4.80 8.39
N PRO A 3 7.42 -5.00 7.90
CA PRO A 3 7.66 -5.02 6.45
C PRO A 3 6.81 -6.04 5.70
N LYS A 4 6.51 -7.18 6.32
CA LYS A 4 5.66 -8.19 5.72
C LYS A 4 4.21 -7.74 5.56
N THR A 5 3.68 -7.03 6.56
CA THR A 5 2.34 -6.43 6.46
C THR A 5 2.29 -5.38 5.36
N LEU A 6 3.33 -4.56 5.25
CA LEU A 6 3.44 -3.59 4.17
C LEU A 6 3.39 -4.28 2.80
N GLN A 7 4.12 -5.36 2.63
CA GLN A 7 4.10 -6.16 1.41
C GLN A 7 2.69 -6.70 1.11
N HIS A 8 2.02 -7.27 2.11
CA HIS A 8 0.67 -7.81 1.93
C HIS A 8 -0.32 -6.73 1.49
N VAL A 9 -0.24 -5.55 2.11
CA VAL A 9 -1.10 -4.43 1.72
C VAL A 9 -0.80 -3.98 0.29
N GLY A 10 0.47 -3.83 -0.04
CA GLY A 10 0.89 -3.45 -1.38
C GLY A 10 0.44 -4.43 -2.44
N GLU A 11 0.64 -5.72 -2.20
CA GLU A 11 0.21 -6.76 -3.13
C GLU A 11 -1.31 -6.79 -3.30
N ALA A 12 -2.07 -6.59 -2.23
CA ALA A 12 -3.53 -6.54 -2.31
C ALA A 12 -4.01 -5.34 -3.13
N LEU A 13 -3.34 -4.21 -3.03
CA LEU A 13 -3.70 -3.00 -3.75
C LEU A 13 -3.26 -3.01 -5.22
N TYR A 14 -2.06 -3.50 -5.50
CA TYR A 14 -1.39 -3.29 -6.79
C TYR A 14 -0.83 -4.56 -7.43
N GLY A 15 -0.84 -5.68 -6.74
CA GLY A 15 -0.25 -6.92 -7.27
C GLY A 15 1.25 -7.02 -7.06
N PRO A 16 1.97 -7.85 -7.88
CA PRO A 16 3.38 -8.17 -7.62
C PRO A 16 4.34 -6.98 -7.67
N ARG A 17 4.03 -5.95 -8.43
CA ARG A 17 4.87 -4.74 -8.59
C ARG A 17 4.39 -3.60 -7.72
N TRP A 18 3.90 -3.90 -6.55
CA TRP A 18 3.24 -2.96 -5.67
C TRP A 18 4.10 -1.77 -5.22
N ALA A 19 5.42 -1.94 -5.10
CA ALA A 19 6.28 -0.92 -4.52
C ALA A 19 6.29 0.38 -5.33
N SER A 20 6.37 0.29 -6.65
CA SER A 20 6.36 1.46 -7.54
C SER A 20 5.03 2.19 -7.48
N ASP A 21 3.94 1.44 -7.57
CA ASP A 21 2.59 2.02 -7.56
C ASP A 21 2.28 2.65 -6.21
N LEU A 22 2.67 1.98 -5.12
CA LEU A 22 2.49 2.51 -3.78
C LEU A 22 3.28 3.81 -3.58
N ALA A 23 4.54 3.84 -4.01
CA ALA A 23 5.38 5.04 -3.93
C ALA A 23 4.73 6.21 -4.65
N ARG A 24 4.21 5.98 -5.85
CA ARG A 24 3.52 7.00 -6.63
C ARG A 24 2.29 7.53 -5.88
N ASP A 25 1.46 6.64 -5.36
CA ASP A 25 0.20 7.04 -4.70
C ASP A 25 0.43 7.71 -3.35
N LEU A 26 1.52 7.37 -2.67
CA LEU A 26 1.93 8.03 -1.42
C LEU A 26 2.70 9.33 -1.66
N GLY A 27 3.18 9.56 -2.88
CA GLY A 27 3.99 10.72 -3.17
C GLY A 27 5.40 10.66 -2.59
N VAL A 28 5.96 9.45 -2.42
CA VAL A 28 7.31 9.23 -1.93
C VAL A 28 8.18 8.57 -2.99
N ALA A 29 9.50 8.59 -2.79
CA ALA A 29 10.41 7.91 -3.71
C ALA A 29 10.27 6.39 -3.59
N LEU A 30 10.42 5.68 -4.71
CA LEU A 30 10.43 4.21 -4.73
C LEU A 30 11.45 3.66 -3.73
N ARG A 31 12.63 4.27 -3.66
CA ARG A 31 13.68 3.86 -2.74
C ARG A 31 13.24 3.88 -1.29
N THR A 32 12.38 4.83 -0.92
CA THR A 32 11.83 4.92 0.43
C THR A 32 10.97 3.71 0.75
N VAL A 33 10.09 3.32 -0.17
CA VAL A 33 9.24 2.13 0.00
C VAL A 33 10.11 0.87 0.07
N GLN A 34 11.12 0.77 -0.78
CA GLN A 34 12.05 -0.37 -0.77
C GLN A 34 12.80 -0.50 0.55
N ARG A 35 13.21 0.63 1.15
CA ARG A 35 13.89 0.64 2.45
C ARG A 35 12.96 0.22 3.59
N TRP A 36 11.70 0.64 3.55
CA TRP A 36 10.72 0.16 4.51
C TRP A 36 10.53 -1.35 4.41
N HIS A 37 10.45 -1.86 3.19
CA HIS A 37 10.23 -3.29 2.94
C HIS A 37 11.44 -4.14 3.33
N SER A 38 12.65 -3.64 3.10
CA SER A 38 13.88 -4.37 3.46
C SER A 38 14.21 -4.30 4.95
N GLY A 39 13.59 -3.39 5.69
CA GLY A 39 13.91 -3.16 7.10
C GLY A 39 15.05 -2.17 7.33
N ASP A 40 15.65 -1.62 6.28
CA ASP A 40 16.72 -0.63 6.39
C ASP A 40 16.27 0.67 7.02
N ARG A 41 15.00 0.98 6.88
CA ARG A 41 14.40 2.19 7.41
C ARG A 41 13.11 1.84 8.13
N GLY A 42 12.92 2.39 9.33
CA GLY A 42 11.71 2.20 10.10
C GLY A 42 10.48 2.73 9.38
N ILE A 43 9.40 1.97 9.43
CA ILE A 43 8.12 2.38 8.85
C ILE A 43 7.49 3.43 9.76
N PRO A 44 7.13 4.63 9.22
CA PRO A 44 6.49 5.66 10.04
C PRO A 44 5.14 5.17 10.60
N PRO A 45 4.83 5.48 11.88
CA PRO A 45 3.53 5.09 12.45
C PRO A 45 2.33 5.63 11.68
N THR A 46 2.47 6.81 11.08
CA THR A 46 1.41 7.46 10.30
C THR A 46 1.11 6.75 8.99
N LEU A 47 2.01 5.89 8.51
CA LEU A 47 1.80 5.17 7.26
C LEU A 47 0.59 4.25 7.34
N SER A 48 0.29 3.70 8.51
CA SER A 48 -0.90 2.86 8.71
C SER A 48 -2.20 3.58 8.33
N ASP A 49 -2.30 4.85 8.67
CA ASP A 49 -3.50 5.64 8.32
C ASP A 49 -3.59 5.88 6.82
N ASP A 50 -2.47 6.17 6.17
CA ASP A 50 -2.42 6.37 4.73
C ASP A 50 -2.79 5.08 3.98
N LEU A 51 -2.27 3.94 4.41
CA LEU A 51 -2.59 2.65 3.80
C LEU A 51 -4.05 2.26 4.03
N ARG A 52 -4.58 2.56 5.22
CA ARG A 52 -6.00 2.31 5.51
C ARG A 52 -6.89 3.10 4.56
N ALA A 53 -6.57 4.35 4.29
CA ALA A 53 -7.33 5.18 3.36
C ALA A 53 -7.30 4.59 1.95
N LEU A 54 -6.14 4.12 1.48
CA LEU A 54 -6.02 3.48 0.17
C LEU A 54 -6.84 2.19 0.10
N LEU A 55 -6.78 1.37 1.15
CA LEU A 55 -7.55 0.12 1.20
C LEU A 55 -9.05 0.38 1.24
N GLN A 56 -9.50 1.37 1.99
CA GLN A 56 -10.92 1.71 2.08
C GLN A 56 -11.45 2.23 0.74
N ALA A 57 -10.69 3.06 0.04
CA ALA A 57 -11.06 3.53 -1.29
C ALA A 57 -11.20 2.37 -2.28
N ARG A 58 -10.25 1.42 -2.24
CA ARG A 58 -10.30 0.24 -3.10
C ARG A 58 -11.48 -0.67 -2.75
N GLN A 59 -11.78 -0.81 -1.46
CA GLN A 59 -12.91 -1.61 -0.99
C GLN A 59 -14.24 -1.07 -1.54
N ILE A 60 -14.44 0.24 -1.52
CA ILE A 60 -15.64 0.87 -2.06
C ILE A 60 -15.73 0.62 -3.56
N GLU A 61 -14.63 0.81 -4.27
CA GLU A 61 -14.57 0.59 -5.72
C GLU A 61 -14.94 -0.85 -6.10
N ILE A 62 -14.36 -1.83 -5.39
CA ILE A 62 -14.63 -3.24 -5.62
C ILE A 62 -16.09 -3.56 -5.30
N SER A 63 -16.60 -3.05 -4.19
CA SER A 63 -17.99 -3.24 -3.78
C SER A 63 -18.97 -2.72 -4.82
N ASP A 64 -18.69 -1.56 -5.39
CA ASP A 64 -19.53 -0.97 -6.44
C ASP A 64 -19.52 -1.82 -7.72
N LEU A 65 -18.34 -2.34 -8.10
CA LEU A 65 -18.23 -3.21 -9.28
C LEU A 65 -19.00 -4.52 -9.10
N ILE A 66 -18.98 -5.08 -7.90
CA ILE A 66 -19.74 -6.30 -7.58
C ILE A 66 -21.23 -6.06 -7.79
N LYS A 67 -21.75 -4.88 -7.42
CA LYS A 67 -23.16 -4.55 -7.61
C LYS A 67 -23.56 -4.47 -9.08
N ASP A 68 -22.61 -4.16 -9.96
CA ASP A 68 -22.86 -4.06 -11.40
C ASP A 68 -22.86 -5.43 -12.11
N LEU A 69 -22.46 -6.47 -11.42
CA LEU A 69 -22.49 -7.83 -11.94
C LEU A 69 -23.82 -8.51 -11.66
#